data_30034b83ddee767c912dd7a4a5880ecc
#
_entry.id   30034b83ddee767c912dd7a4a5880ecc
#
_cell.length_a   1.000
_cell.length_b   1.000
_cell.length_c   1.000
_cell.angle_alpha   90.00
_cell.angle_beta   90.00
_cell.angle_gamma   90.00
#
_symmetry.space_group_name_H-M   'P 1'
#
loop_
_entity.id
_entity.type
_entity.pdbx_description
1 polymer ?
#
loop_
_entity_poly.entity_id
_entity_poly.type
_entity_poly.pdbx_seq_one_letter_code
_entity_poly.pdbx_strand_id
1 'polypeptide(L)'
;MSYQVSEADLKTIRLNEQDTVSSVLHNVALILATQKGTIPMYRDFGLDRGFLDMPIPEAEVRMIAPIREAVEEWEPRATVKDVFFTRSGDGSGRLLAHVEIEINDLGNG
;
A
#
# COMPACT_ATOMS: atom_id res chain seq x y z
N MET A 1 -11.22 -11.79 -6.76
CA MET A 1 -11.54 -11.35 -5.41
C MET A 1 -10.63 -10.21 -5.02
N SER A 2 -11.16 -9.15 -4.43
CA SER A 2 -10.35 -8.00 -4.11
C SER A 2 -10.16 -7.87 -2.61
N TYR A 3 -9.11 -7.15 -2.22
CA TYR A 3 -8.74 -6.96 -0.83
C TYR A 3 -8.42 -5.50 -0.60
N GLN A 4 -8.77 -5.00 0.58
CA GLN A 4 -8.39 -3.64 0.98
C GLN A 4 -7.20 -3.72 1.92
N VAL A 5 -6.19 -2.90 1.66
CA VAL A 5 -4.96 -2.90 2.44
C VAL A 5 -4.57 -1.47 2.77
N SER A 6 -4.10 -1.24 3.98
CA SER A 6 -3.52 0.04 4.37
C SER A 6 -2.29 -0.22 5.22
N GLU A 7 -1.55 0.84 5.54
CA GLU A 7 -0.38 0.67 6.40
C GLU A 7 -0.78 0.15 7.79
N ALA A 8 -1.98 0.45 8.22
CA ALA A 8 -2.44 -0.02 9.53
C ALA A 8 -2.57 -1.53 9.58
N ASP A 9 -2.76 -2.17 8.43
CA ASP A 9 -2.91 -3.62 8.38
C ASP A 9 -1.59 -4.35 8.59
N LEU A 10 -0.47 -3.63 8.54
CA LEU A 10 0.83 -4.28 8.68
C LEU A 10 0.95 -5.02 10.00
N LYS A 11 0.29 -4.52 11.04
CA LYS A 11 0.35 -5.15 12.36
C LYS A 11 -0.59 -6.33 12.50
N THR A 12 -1.60 -6.42 11.65
CA THR A 12 -2.64 -7.44 11.80
C THR A 12 -2.50 -8.57 10.79
N ILE A 13 -1.78 -8.36 9.71
CA ILE A 13 -1.60 -9.40 8.71
C ILE A 13 -0.58 -10.40 9.23
N ARG A 14 -0.97 -11.66 9.25
CA ARG A 14 -0.05 -12.72 9.63
C ARG A 14 0.72 -13.17 8.42
N LEU A 15 2.02 -13.15 8.54
CA LEU A 15 2.87 -13.62 7.47
C LEU A 15 2.92 -15.12 7.51
N ASN A 16 2.45 -15.75 6.45
CA ASN A 16 2.53 -17.19 6.28
C ASN A 16 3.17 -17.45 4.93
N GLU A 17 4.34 -18.01 4.94
CA GLU A 17 5.11 -18.17 3.71
C GLU A 17 4.43 -19.05 2.69
N GLN A 18 3.52 -19.92 3.14
CA GLN A 18 2.82 -20.78 2.23
C GLN A 18 1.53 -20.15 1.69
N ASP A 19 1.18 -18.98 2.19
CA ASP A 19 -0.05 -18.33 1.79
C ASP A 19 0.27 -17.13 0.90
N THR A 20 0.02 -17.28 -0.40
CA THR A 20 0.30 -16.21 -1.35
C THR A 20 -0.50 -14.97 -1.04
N VAL A 21 -1.74 -15.12 -0.62
CA VAL A 21 -2.58 -13.96 -0.30
C VAL A 21 -1.96 -13.17 0.85
N SER A 22 -1.59 -13.83 1.94
CA SER A 22 -0.98 -13.14 3.06
C SER A 22 0.31 -12.46 2.67
N SER A 23 1.12 -13.10 1.85
CA SER A 23 2.37 -12.54 1.40
C SER A 23 2.15 -11.26 0.59
N VAL A 24 1.19 -11.30 -0.34
CA VAL A 24 0.88 -10.13 -1.16
C VAL A 24 0.36 -9.00 -0.30
N LEU A 25 -0.57 -9.29 0.60
CA LEU A 25 -1.14 -8.26 1.47
C LEU A 25 -0.08 -7.63 2.36
N HIS A 26 0.82 -8.45 2.89
CA HIS A 26 1.90 -7.93 3.73
C HIS A 26 2.82 -7.02 2.94
N ASN A 27 3.19 -7.42 1.73
CA ASN A 27 4.06 -6.59 0.91
C ASN A 27 3.41 -5.27 0.55
N VAL A 28 2.13 -5.29 0.21
CA VAL A 28 1.44 -4.04 -0.11
C VAL A 28 1.39 -3.13 1.11
N ALA A 29 1.05 -3.68 2.28
CA ALA A 29 1.02 -2.87 3.49
C ALA A 29 2.40 -2.29 3.80
N LEU A 30 3.46 -3.07 3.57
CA LEU A 30 4.81 -2.60 3.80
C LEU A 30 5.18 -1.45 2.86
N ILE A 31 4.79 -1.55 1.58
CA ILE A 31 5.01 -0.48 0.63
C ILE A 31 4.33 0.80 1.10
N LEU A 32 3.08 0.68 1.55
CA LEU A 32 2.33 1.85 1.99
C LEU A 32 2.91 2.47 3.27
N ALA A 33 3.58 1.67 4.08
CA ALA A 33 4.13 2.14 5.35
C ALA A 33 5.56 2.65 5.25
N THR A 34 6.24 2.42 4.12
CA THR A 34 7.66 2.72 4.01
C THR A 34 7.86 4.04 3.28
N GLN A 35 8.70 4.92 3.85
CA GLN A 35 9.09 6.15 3.18
C GLN A 35 10.13 5.82 2.13
N LYS A 36 9.89 6.27 0.91
CA LYS A 36 10.83 6.07 -0.19
C LYS A 36 12.18 6.65 0.18
N GLY A 37 13.22 5.91 -0.12
CA GLY A 37 14.58 6.35 0.16
C GLY A 37 15.15 5.92 1.49
N THR A 38 14.36 5.25 2.33
CA THR A 38 14.84 4.88 3.67
C THR A 38 15.52 3.53 3.72
N ILE A 39 15.35 2.70 2.70
CA ILE A 39 16.01 1.39 2.67
C ILE A 39 17.23 1.50 1.76
N PRO A 40 18.45 1.37 2.29
CA PRO A 40 19.66 1.70 1.53
C PRO A 40 19.80 0.96 0.22
N MET A 41 19.41 -0.31 0.16
CA MET A 41 19.58 -1.08 -1.06
C MET A 41 18.37 -1.02 -1.98
N TYR A 42 17.28 -0.44 -1.52
CA TYR A 42 16.04 -0.39 -2.29
C TYR A 42 15.44 1.01 -2.14
N ARG A 43 16.16 1.99 -2.64
CA ARG A 43 15.78 3.39 -2.43
C ARG A 43 14.47 3.75 -3.08
N ASP A 44 14.07 3.03 -4.11
CA ASP A 44 12.79 3.29 -4.76
C ASP A 44 11.63 2.55 -4.12
N PHE A 45 11.92 1.71 -3.13
CA PHE A 45 10.86 0.99 -2.45
C PHE A 45 10.09 1.90 -1.51
N GLY A 46 8.78 1.83 -1.55
CA GLY A 46 7.93 2.61 -0.68
C GLY A 46 7.29 3.79 -1.39
N LEU A 47 6.79 4.73 -0.63
CA LEU A 47 6.07 5.89 -1.14
C LEU A 47 6.74 7.17 -0.66
N ASP A 48 6.61 8.24 -1.45
CA ASP A 48 6.91 9.56 -0.95
C ASP A 48 5.74 9.95 -0.06
N ARG A 49 5.96 9.98 1.24
CA ARG A 49 4.88 10.14 2.20
C ARG A 49 4.60 11.59 2.55
N GLY A 50 4.99 12.53 1.70
CA GLY A 50 4.66 13.93 1.90
C GLY A 50 3.16 14.21 1.88
N PHE A 51 2.36 13.22 1.43
CA PHE A 51 0.91 13.40 1.38
C PHE A 51 0.25 13.36 2.76
N LEU A 52 0.98 12.99 3.79
CA LEU A 52 0.36 12.75 5.11
C LEU A 52 -0.38 13.97 5.66
N ASP A 53 0.04 15.17 5.27
CA ASP A 53 -0.57 16.40 5.75
C ASP A 53 -1.49 17.06 4.72
N MET A 54 -1.72 16.43 3.59
CA MET A 54 -2.56 17.02 2.57
C MET A 54 -4.04 16.88 2.91
N PRO A 55 -4.88 17.80 2.44
CA PRO A 55 -6.33 17.55 2.43
C PRO A 55 -6.64 16.31 1.59
N ILE A 56 -7.67 15.58 1.98
CA ILE A 56 -8.02 14.34 1.28
C ILE A 56 -8.26 14.57 -0.21
N PRO A 57 -9.01 15.59 -0.64
CA PRO A 57 -9.21 15.79 -2.09
C PRO A 57 -7.90 16.01 -2.84
N GLU A 58 -6.94 16.71 -2.23
CA GLU A 58 -5.67 16.94 -2.90
C GLU A 58 -4.88 15.64 -2.98
N ALA A 59 -4.87 14.85 -1.90
CA ALA A 59 -4.18 13.57 -1.91
C ALA A 59 -4.76 12.64 -2.96
N GLU A 60 -6.07 12.63 -3.11
CA GLU A 60 -6.69 11.79 -4.12
C GLU A 60 -6.24 12.15 -5.53
N VAL A 61 -6.10 13.44 -5.80
CA VAL A 61 -5.67 13.87 -7.12
C VAL A 61 -4.19 13.57 -7.36
N ARG A 62 -3.35 13.75 -6.34
CA ARG A 62 -1.91 13.70 -6.53
C ARG A 62 -1.29 12.34 -6.31
N MET A 63 -1.91 11.52 -5.48
CA MET A 63 -1.24 10.31 -5.01
C MET A 63 -1.76 9.01 -5.59
N ILE A 64 -2.89 9.03 -6.29
CA ILE A 64 -3.43 7.78 -6.83
C ILE A 64 -2.44 7.13 -7.78
N ALA A 65 -1.90 7.87 -8.73
CA ALA A 65 -0.97 7.29 -9.70
C ALA A 65 0.35 6.86 -9.05
N PRO A 66 1.00 7.68 -8.21
CA PRO A 66 2.23 7.23 -7.56
C PRO A 66 2.04 6.00 -6.68
N ILE A 67 0.91 5.91 -5.98
CA ILE A 67 0.65 4.75 -5.12
C ILE A 67 0.45 3.52 -5.98
N ARG A 68 -0.35 3.62 -7.04
CA ARG A 68 -0.55 2.50 -7.95
C ARG A 68 0.77 2.02 -8.52
N GLU A 69 1.60 2.96 -8.98
CA GLU A 69 2.88 2.60 -9.58
C GLU A 69 3.77 1.89 -8.58
N ALA A 70 3.86 2.40 -7.36
CA ALA A 70 4.71 1.79 -6.36
C ALA A 70 4.24 0.38 -6.01
N VAL A 71 2.95 0.21 -5.81
CA VAL A 71 2.42 -1.10 -5.46
C VAL A 71 2.67 -2.10 -6.58
N GLU A 72 2.36 -1.71 -7.80
CA GLU A 72 2.48 -2.66 -8.92
C GLU A 72 3.93 -2.92 -9.31
N GLU A 73 4.81 -1.97 -9.03
CA GLU A 73 6.23 -2.20 -9.30
C GLU A 73 6.83 -3.21 -8.32
N TRP A 74 6.51 -3.07 -7.04
CA TRP A 74 7.15 -3.89 -6.01
C TRP A 74 6.34 -5.14 -5.65
N GLU A 75 5.09 -5.21 -6.10
CA GLU A 75 4.29 -6.41 -5.93
C GLU A 75 3.49 -6.65 -7.20
N PRO A 76 4.14 -7.23 -8.23
CA PRO A 76 3.45 -7.43 -9.54
C PRO A 76 2.25 -8.36 -9.47
N ARG A 77 2.15 -9.16 -8.42
CA ARG A 77 1.00 -10.05 -8.26
C ARG A 77 -0.27 -9.29 -7.89
N ALA A 78 -0.13 -8.02 -7.49
CA ALA A 78 -1.28 -7.20 -7.13
C ALA A 78 -1.61 -6.22 -8.24
N THR A 79 -2.89 -6.09 -8.55
CA THR A 79 -3.38 -5.06 -9.44
C THR A 79 -4.20 -4.09 -8.62
N VAL A 80 -3.87 -2.82 -8.67
CA VAL A 80 -4.58 -1.82 -7.89
C VAL A 80 -5.89 -1.48 -8.58
N LYS A 81 -6.99 -1.65 -7.85
CA LYS A 81 -8.32 -1.35 -8.37
C LYS A 81 -8.80 0.02 -7.93
N ASP A 82 -8.44 0.43 -6.74
CA ASP A 82 -8.89 1.70 -6.21
C ASP A 82 -7.93 2.17 -5.14
N VAL A 83 -7.85 3.47 -4.95
CA VAL A 83 -7.04 4.09 -3.90
C VAL A 83 -7.90 5.14 -3.22
N PHE A 84 -7.96 5.12 -1.92
CA PHE A 84 -8.68 6.14 -1.18
C PHE A 84 -7.95 6.44 0.13
N PHE A 85 -8.36 7.51 0.79
CA PHE A 85 -7.66 7.99 1.97
C PHE A 85 -8.64 8.23 3.10
N THR A 86 -8.19 7.93 4.32
CA THR A 86 -8.93 8.28 5.52
C THR A 86 -7.97 8.97 6.47
N ARG A 87 -8.50 9.56 7.54
CA ARG A 87 -7.65 10.14 8.56
C ARG A 87 -7.38 9.13 9.65
N SER A 88 -6.16 9.20 10.18
CA SER A 88 -5.79 8.34 11.28
C SER A 88 -6.66 8.60 12.49
N GLY A 89 -7.04 7.55 13.17
CA GLY A 89 -7.86 7.67 14.38
C GLY A 89 -7.06 7.94 15.64
N ASP A 90 -5.75 8.17 15.53
CA ASP A 90 -4.92 8.34 16.72
C ASP A 90 -4.78 9.80 17.17
N GLY A 91 -5.55 10.71 16.57
CA GLY A 91 -5.52 12.10 16.95
C GLY A 91 -4.51 12.94 16.20
N SER A 92 -3.66 12.33 15.39
CA SER A 92 -2.65 13.07 14.65
C SER A 92 -3.23 13.76 13.42
N GLY A 93 -4.34 13.30 12.90
CA GLY A 93 -4.91 13.83 11.69
C GLY A 93 -4.19 13.43 10.42
N ARG A 94 -3.21 12.54 10.51
CA ARG A 94 -2.47 12.11 9.32
C ARG A 94 -3.34 11.27 8.42
N LEU A 95 -3.06 11.32 7.14
CA LEU A 95 -3.78 10.50 6.18
C LEU A 95 -3.27 9.07 6.19
N LEU A 96 -4.19 8.14 6.01
CA LEU A 96 -3.86 6.74 5.75
C LEU A 96 -4.28 6.43 4.32
N ALA A 97 -3.37 5.86 3.56
CA ALA A 97 -3.69 5.41 2.21
C ALA A 97 -4.27 4.01 2.29
N HIS A 98 -5.37 3.81 1.60
CA HIS A 98 -6.01 2.49 1.47
C HIS A 98 -6.01 2.11 0.01
N VAL A 99 -5.68 0.88 -0.27
CA VAL A 99 -5.61 0.38 -1.64
C VAL A 99 -6.50 -0.83 -1.73
N GLU A 100 -7.37 -0.85 -2.73
CA GLU A 100 -8.09 -2.07 -3.06
C GLU A 100 -7.33 -2.76 -4.16
N ILE A 101 -6.94 -4.00 -3.94
CA ILE A 101 -6.14 -4.75 -4.91
C ILE A 101 -6.86 -6.03 -5.29
N GLU A 102 -6.52 -6.49 -6.48
CA GLU A 102 -6.92 -7.83 -6.93
C GLU A 102 -5.63 -8.62 -7.09
N ILE A 103 -5.61 -9.83 -6.57
CA ILE A 103 -4.41 -10.65 -6.63
C ILE A 103 -4.46 -11.49 -7.90
N ASN A 104 -3.43 -11.36 -8.73
CA ASN A 104 -3.35 -12.03 -10.01
C ASN A 104 -2.74 -13.40 -9.88
N ASP A 105 -3.19 -14.25 -10.74
CA ASP A 105 -2.50 -15.49 -10.99
C ASP A 105 -2.08 -16.26 -9.86
N LEU A 106 -2.95 -16.46 -8.99
CA LEU A 106 -2.61 -17.24 -7.93
C LEU A 106 -2.37 -18.62 -8.25
N GLY A 107 -2.41 -18.96 -9.25
CA GLY A 107 -2.15 -20.20 -9.42
C GLY A 107 -1.82 -20.75 -10.52
N ASN A 108 -1.82 -20.28 -11.13
CA ASN A 108 -1.48 -20.89 -12.03
C ASN A 108 -0.56 -20.86 -12.35
N GLY A 109 -0.47 -20.39 -11.75
CA GLY A 109 0.80 -20.37 -11.98
C GLY A 109 0.81 -20.96 -12.70
#